data_6770200f4628a8c8875603715ba2ab7d
#
_entry.id   6770200f4628a8c8875603715ba2ab7d
#
_cell.length_a   1.000
_cell.length_b   1.000
_cell.length_c   1.000
_cell.angle_alpha   90.00
_cell.angle_beta   90.00
_cell.angle_gamma   90.00
#
_symmetry.space_group_name_H-M   'P 1'
#
loop_
_entity.id
_entity.type
_entity.pdbx_description
1 polymer ?
#
loop_
_entity_poly.entity_id
_entity_poly.type
_entity_poly.pdbx_seq_one_letter_code
_entity_poly.pdbx_strand_id
1 'polypeptide(L)'
;MNKQSTSTLIIAALLVIIAALSRVLLYPDNFSPIIGMAIFAGAVIKDKRLAFALPIIAMFLSDVMFEVFNIADGFWGWGQLVGYGILALITVIAFSMKKVNVVSVAGYSIGSSLLFFFLSNSAFFVFDNPIYHTYTQDLNGYLATLAGGLPFLKTGILADLVYSTVLFGSYYLVQHFAFNKKAAA
;
A
#
# COMPACT_ATOMS: atom_id res chain seq x y z
N MET A 1 -16.12 20.85 -11.32
CA MET A 1 -15.19 19.72 -11.07
C MET A 1 -14.58 19.29 -12.40
N ASN A 2 -13.28 19.51 -12.60
CA ASN A 2 -12.59 19.03 -13.81
C ASN A 2 -12.58 17.50 -13.78
N LYS A 3 -13.26 16.84 -14.74
CA LYS A 3 -13.23 15.39 -14.90
C LYS A 3 -11.79 14.96 -15.23
N GLN A 4 -11.30 13.90 -14.58
CA GLN A 4 -10.05 13.27 -14.96
C GLN A 4 -10.19 12.67 -16.37
N SER A 5 -9.20 12.87 -17.24
CA SER A 5 -9.20 12.22 -18.55
C SER A 5 -9.22 10.70 -18.38
N THR A 6 -10.00 10.01 -19.21
CA THR A 6 -10.08 8.54 -19.23
C THR A 6 -8.69 7.91 -19.38
N SER A 7 -7.86 8.45 -20.27
CA SER A 7 -6.47 7.96 -20.48
C SER A 7 -5.62 8.08 -19.20
N THR A 8 -5.75 9.19 -18.46
CA THR A 8 -5.04 9.42 -17.19
C THR A 8 -5.47 8.42 -16.11
N LEU A 9 -6.77 8.12 -16.06
CA LEU A 9 -7.31 7.12 -15.14
C LEU A 9 -6.82 5.71 -15.48
N ILE A 10 -6.84 5.34 -16.75
CA ILE A 10 -6.36 4.03 -17.22
C ILE A 10 -4.87 3.85 -16.85
N ILE A 11 -4.03 4.86 -17.07
CA ILE A 11 -2.60 4.81 -16.71
C ILE A 11 -2.44 4.59 -15.20
N ALA A 12 -3.17 5.34 -14.38
CA ALA A 12 -3.10 5.18 -12.93
C ALA A 12 -3.54 3.78 -12.49
N ALA A 13 -4.62 3.25 -13.07
CA ALA A 13 -5.11 1.91 -12.80
C ALA A 13 -4.09 0.83 -13.21
N LEU A 14 -3.51 0.95 -14.40
CA LEU A 14 -2.48 0.02 -14.88
C LEU A 14 -1.25 0.01 -13.97
N LEU A 15 -0.79 1.16 -13.51
CA LEU A 15 0.34 1.25 -12.58
C LEU A 15 0.05 0.54 -11.25
N VAL A 16 -1.16 0.68 -10.71
CA VAL A 16 -1.58 -0.05 -9.49
C VAL A 16 -1.61 -1.55 -9.73
N ILE A 17 -2.17 -2.00 -10.86
CA ILE A 17 -2.23 -3.42 -11.21
C ILE A 17 -0.81 -4.00 -11.40
N ILE A 18 0.08 -3.31 -12.10
CA ILE A 18 1.47 -3.75 -12.30
C ILE A 18 2.19 -3.85 -10.94
N ALA A 19 2.00 -2.87 -10.07
CA ALA A 19 2.56 -2.92 -8.72
C ALA A 19 2.02 -4.12 -7.93
N ALA A 20 0.72 -4.41 -7.99
CA ALA A 20 0.13 -5.59 -7.35
C ALA A 20 0.70 -6.89 -7.91
N LEU A 21 0.87 -7.00 -9.23
CA LEU A 21 1.49 -8.17 -9.85
C LEU A 21 2.94 -8.35 -9.44
N SER A 22 3.68 -7.27 -9.12
CA SER A 22 5.05 -7.37 -8.64
C SER A 22 5.16 -8.10 -7.29
N ARG A 23 4.08 -8.24 -6.51
CA ARG A 23 4.06 -9.03 -5.27
C ARG A 23 4.34 -10.52 -5.50
N VAL A 24 4.04 -11.01 -6.70
CA VAL A 24 4.26 -12.42 -7.08
C VAL A 24 5.75 -12.72 -7.33
N LEU A 25 6.58 -11.69 -7.46
CA LEU A 25 8.03 -11.83 -7.62
C LEU A 25 8.67 -12.14 -6.27
N LEU A 26 9.75 -12.90 -6.29
CA LEU A 26 10.56 -13.20 -5.10
C LEU A 26 11.28 -11.93 -4.63
N TYR A 27 11.03 -11.51 -3.41
CA TYR A 27 11.68 -10.36 -2.77
C TYR A 27 11.70 -10.53 -1.24
N PRO A 28 12.46 -9.70 -0.51
CA PRO A 28 12.54 -9.79 0.94
C PRO A 28 11.18 -9.64 1.63
N ASP A 29 11.00 -10.31 2.77
CA ASP A 29 9.80 -10.22 3.58
C ASP A 29 9.42 -8.76 3.86
N ASN A 30 8.12 -8.48 3.77
CA ASN A 30 7.55 -7.13 3.92
C ASN A 30 8.05 -6.07 2.92
N PHE A 31 8.73 -6.45 1.84
CA PHE A 31 9.05 -5.55 0.74
C PHE A 31 7.89 -5.57 -0.27
N SER A 32 6.78 -4.89 0.02
CA SER A 32 5.52 -4.99 -0.72
C SER A 32 5.03 -3.63 -1.22
N PRO A 33 4.39 -3.56 -2.40
CA PRO A 33 3.86 -2.32 -2.97
C PRO A 33 2.57 -1.81 -2.31
N ILE A 34 2.00 -2.53 -1.35
CA ILE A 34 0.62 -2.36 -0.86
C ILE A 34 0.34 -0.91 -0.43
N ILE A 35 1.18 -0.35 0.45
CA ILE A 35 1.02 1.01 0.97
C ILE A 35 1.27 2.04 -0.13
N GLY A 36 2.31 1.84 -0.94
CA GLY A 36 2.60 2.70 -2.09
C GLY A 36 1.44 2.79 -3.07
N MET A 37 0.76 1.66 -3.38
CA MET A 37 -0.44 1.63 -4.22
C MET A 37 -1.61 2.42 -3.60
N ALA A 38 -1.83 2.27 -2.30
CA ALA A 38 -2.91 2.96 -1.59
C ALA A 38 -2.71 4.48 -1.60
N ILE A 39 -1.49 4.94 -1.29
CA ILE A 39 -1.12 6.36 -1.33
C ILE A 39 -1.26 6.91 -2.75
N PHE A 40 -0.73 6.20 -3.74
CA PHE A 40 -0.78 6.61 -5.13
C PHE A 40 -2.22 6.72 -5.64
N ALA A 41 -3.03 5.67 -5.45
CA ALA A 41 -4.42 5.68 -5.88
C ALA A 41 -5.23 6.80 -5.20
N GLY A 42 -5.07 6.98 -3.89
CA GLY A 42 -5.74 8.02 -3.11
C GLY A 42 -5.38 9.43 -3.54
N ALA A 43 -4.10 9.68 -3.88
CA ALA A 43 -3.61 11.00 -4.28
C ALA A 43 -3.91 11.34 -5.74
N VAL A 44 -3.86 10.36 -6.65
CA VAL A 44 -3.87 10.59 -8.10
C VAL A 44 -5.25 10.37 -8.73
N ILE A 45 -6.01 9.37 -8.27
CA ILE A 45 -7.32 9.04 -8.84
C ILE A 45 -8.39 9.98 -8.27
N LYS A 46 -9.03 10.78 -9.14
CA LYS A 46 -10.04 11.77 -8.73
C LYS A 46 -11.35 11.15 -8.28
N ASP A 47 -11.77 10.06 -8.92
CA ASP A 47 -12.93 9.31 -8.48
C ASP A 47 -12.58 8.54 -7.19
N LYS A 48 -13.13 9.00 -6.07
CA LYS A 48 -12.82 8.46 -4.74
C LYS A 48 -13.27 7.01 -4.56
N ARG A 49 -14.30 6.57 -5.28
CA ARG A 49 -14.77 5.17 -5.24
C ARG A 49 -13.75 4.26 -5.94
N LEU A 50 -13.28 4.68 -7.11
CA LEU A 50 -12.24 3.95 -7.83
C LEU A 50 -10.89 4.01 -7.10
N ALA A 51 -10.50 5.16 -6.56
CA ALA A 51 -9.29 5.31 -5.77
C ALA A 51 -9.27 4.38 -4.56
N PHE A 52 -10.41 4.19 -3.91
CA PHE A 52 -10.58 3.30 -2.76
C PHE A 52 -10.60 1.82 -3.18
N ALA A 53 -11.39 1.47 -4.19
CA ALA A 53 -11.63 0.09 -4.58
C ALA A 53 -10.39 -0.55 -5.27
N LEU A 54 -9.66 0.23 -6.07
CA LEU A 54 -8.63 -0.31 -6.94
C LEU A 54 -7.46 -0.96 -6.17
N PRO A 55 -6.86 -0.34 -5.12
CA PRO A 55 -5.80 -0.99 -4.34
C PRO A 55 -6.28 -2.25 -3.62
N ILE A 56 -7.51 -2.24 -3.11
CA ILE A 56 -8.11 -3.38 -2.40
C ILE A 56 -8.31 -4.55 -3.36
N ILE A 57 -8.90 -4.29 -4.53
CA ILE A 57 -9.11 -5.33 -5.56
C ILE A 57 -7.75 -5.85 -6.05
N ALA A 58 -6.78 -4.97 -6.30
CA ALA A 58 -5.45 -5.35 -6.74
C ALA A 58 -4.71 -6.21 -5.71
N MET A 59 -4.83 -5.87 -4.42
CA MET A 59 -4.31 -6.69 -3.32
C MET A 59 -5.00 -8.06 -3.30
N PHE A 60 -6.34 -8.09 -3.32
CA PHE A 60 -7.09 -9.34 -3.34
C PHE A 60 -6.71 -10.26 -4.50
N LEU A 61 -6.59 -9.70 -5.70
CA LEU A 61 -6.16 -10.48 -6.87
C LEU A 61 -4.76 -11.07 -6.70
N SER A 62 -3.82 -10.32 -6.12
CA SER A 62 -2.48 -10.86 -5.84
C SER A 62 -2.49 -11.94 -4.74
N ASP A 63 -3.37 -11.82 -3.74
CA ASP A 63 -3.54 -12.85 -2.70
C ASP A 63 -4.14 -14.14 -3.29
N VAL A 64 -5.11 -14.03 -4.20
CA VAL A 64 -5.62 -15.17 -5.00
C VAL A 64 -4.50 -15.80 -5.82
N MET A 65 -3.62 -15.01 -6.42
CA MET A 65 -2.48 -15.55 -7.18
C MET A 65 -1.52 -16.30 -6.28
N PHE A 66 -1.23 -15.82 -5.07
CA PHE A 66 -0.39 -16.55 -4.09
C PHE A 66 -0.97 -17.92 -3.80
N GLU A 67 -2.27 -18.01 -3.52
CA GLU A 67 -2.96 -19.25 -3.24
C GLU A 67 -2.96 -20.20 -4.45
N VAL A 68 -3.38 -19.70 -5.62
CA VAL A 68 -3.53 -20.54 -6.84
C VAL A 68 -2.19 -21.08 -7.33
N PHE A 69 -1.11 -20.27 -7.24
CA PHE A 69 0.22 -20.68 -7.69
C PHE A 69 1.10 -21.28 -6.59
N ASN A 70 0.58 -21.46 -5.37
CA ASN A 70 1.30 -21.96 -4.19
C ASN A 70 2.63 -21.23 -3.94
N ILE A 71 2.62 -19.88 -4.07
CA ILE A 71 3.80 -19.03 -3.87
C ILE A 71 3.97 -18.71 -2.39
N ALA A 72 2.85 -18.42 -1.72
CA ALA A 72 2.74 -18.12 -0.31
C ALA A 72 1.26 -18.30 0.12
N ASP A 73 0.98 -18.26 1.42
CA ASP A 73 -0.40 -18.26 1.92
C ASP A 73 -1.10 -16.98 1.45
N GLY A 74 -2.06 -17.12 0.54
CA GLY A 74 -2.86 -16.01 0.01
C GLY A 74 -3.91 -15.55 0.99
N PHE A 75 -4.44 -16.49 1.82
CA PHE A 75 -5.52 -16.24 2.78
C PHE A 75 -5.16 -16.77 4.16
N TRP A 76 -4.89 -15.87 5.11
CA TRP A 76 -4.38 -16.19 6.46
C TRP A 76 -5.25 -15.61 7.60
N GLY A 77 -6.57 -15.55 7.37
CA GLY A 77 -7.55 -15.31 8.41
C GLY A 77 -7.78 -13.84 8.78
N TRP A 78 -8.06 -13.58 10.06
CA TRP A 78 -8.47 -12.25 10.54
C TRP A 78 -7.41 -11.16 10.34
N GLY A 79 -6.14 -11.49 10.49
CA GLY A 79 -5.04 -10.56 10.28
C GLY A 79 -5.03 -9.97 8.86
N GLN A 80 -5.42 -10.75 7.85
CA GLN A 80 -5.56 -10.26 6.47
C GLN A 80 -6.69 -9.23 6.35
N LEU A 81 -7.85 -9.45 7.00
CA LEU A 81 -8.94 -8.49 6.99
C LEU A 81 -8.53 -7.17 7.66
N VAL A 82 -7.74 -7.23 8.74
CA VAL A 82 -7.13 -6.05 9.34
C VAL A 82 -6.20 -5.35 8.35
N GLY A 83 -5.38 -6.09 7.62
CA GLY A 83 -4.52 -5.56 6.56
C GLY A 83 -5.30 -4.80 5.48
N TYR A 84 -6.41 -5.36 4.99
CA TYR A 84 -7.32 -4.65 4.06
C TYR A 84 -7.92 -3.39 4.67
N GLY A 85 -8.32 -3.44 5.95
CA GLY A 85 -8.86 -2.29 6.68
C GLY A 85 -7.83 -1.16 6.79
N ILE A 86 -6.58 -1.48 7.12
CA ILE A 86 -5.49 -0.50 7.19
C ILE A 86 -5.19 0.08 5.81
N LEU A 87 -5.17 -0.74 4.76
CA LEU A 87 -4.98 -0.30 3.38
C LEU A 87 -6.07 0.70 2.95
N ALA A 88 -7.33 0.39 3.28
CA ALA A 88 -8.46 1.27 3.06
C ALA A 88 -8.28 2.62 3.79
N LEU A 89 -7.88 2.58 5.06
CA LEU A 89 -7.61 3.77 5.87
C LEU A 89 -6.48 4.63 5.26
N ILE A 90 -5.37 4.02 4.85
CA ILE A 90 -4.26 4.72 4.20
C ILE A 90 -4.72 5.39 2.90
N THR A 91 -5.55 4.71 2.09
CA THR A 91 -6.12 5.29 0.88
C THR A 91 -6.95 6.54 1.19
N VAL A 92 -7.78 6.49 2.24
CA VAL A 92 -8.59 7.63 2.68
C VAL A 92 -7.70 8.79 3.18
N ILE A 93 -6.65 8.48 3.95
CA ILE A 93 -5.66 9.48 4.40
C ILE A 93 -4.99 10.13 3.19
N ALA A 94 -4.64 9.36 2.16
CA ALA A 94 -4.03 9.88 0.94
C ALA A 94 -4.94 10.83 0.14
N PHE A 95 -6.27 10.79 0.34
CA PHE A 95 -7.19 11.80 -0.21
C PHE A 95 -6.87 13.23 0.24
N SER A 96 -6.20 13.38 1.38
CA SER A 96 -5.80 14.69 1.91
C SER A 96 -4.53 15.25 1.28
N MET A 97 -3.81 14.49 0.45
CA MET A 97 -2.60 14.95 -0.23
C MET A 97 -2.94 16.04 -1.27
N LYS A 98 -2.79 17.31 -0.88
CA LYS A 98 -3.14 18.46 -1.73
C LYS A 98 -2.13 18.72 -2.84
N LYS A 99 -0.85 18.42 -2.59
CA LYS A 99 0.26 18.64 -3.54
C LYS A 99 1.07 17.36 -3.66
N VAL A 100 1.21 16.86 -4.87
CA VAL A 100 2.07 15.73 -5.19
C VAL A 100 3.46 16.26 -5.49
N ASN A 101 4.36 16.12 -4.52
CA ASN A 101 5.79 16.44 -4.65
C ASN A 101 6.59 15.44 -3.82
N VAL A 102 7.91 15.43 -3.99
CA VAL A 102 8.81 14.45 -3.32
C VAL A 102 8.63 14.44 -1.81
N VAL A 103 8.55 15.61 -1.18
CA VAL A 103 8.42 15.74 0.28
C VAL A 103 7.08 15.18 0.77
N SER A 104 5.97 15.52 0.08
CA SER A 104 4.65 15.00 0.42
C SER A 104 4.59 13.50 0.24
N VAL A 105 5.06 12.98 -0.90
CA VAL A 105 5.06 11.53 -1.17
C VAL A 105 5.88 10.79 -0.12
N ALA A 106 7.10 11.24 0.17
CA ALA A 106 7.93 10.62 1.20
C ALA A 106 7.29 10.69 2.59
N GLY A 107 6.71 11.83 2.97
CA GLY A 107 6.02 12.00 4.25
C GLY A 107 4.81 11.09 4.41
N TYR A 108 3.98 10.97 3.37
CA TYR A 108 2.84 10.03 3.37
C TYR A 108 3.31 8.58 3.38
N SER A 109 4.38 8.23 2.65
CA SER A 109 4.94 6.87 2.67
C SER A 109 5.42 6.48 4.06
N ILE A 110 6.29 7.28 4.68
CA ILE A 110 6.82 7.00 6.02
C ILE A 110 5.69 6.99 7.06
N GLY A 111 4.81 7.99 7.04
CA GLY A 111 3.68 8.08 7.97
C GLY A 111 2.73 6.89 7.84
N SER A 112 2.46 6.42 6.62
CA SER A 112 1.62 5.24 6.37
C SER A 112 2.30 3.95 6.79
N SER A 113 3.62 3.79 6.57
CA SER A 113 4.39 2.65 7.06
C SER A 113 4.33 2.56 8.59
N LEU A 114 4.51 3.69 9.30
CA LEU A 114 4.39 3.76 10.75
C LEU A 114 2.98 3.41 11.21
N LEU A 115 1.96 3.98 10.57
CA LEU A 115 0.56 3.68 10.87
C LEU A 115 0.25 2.19 10.70
N PHE A 116 0.68 1.61 9.58
CA PHE A 116 0.52 0.18 9.32
C PHE A 116 1.21 -0.65 10.39
N PHE A 117 2.45 -0.32 10.73
CA PHE A 117 3.22 -1.00 11.77
C PHE A 117 2.48 -1.01 13.11
N PHE A 118 2.03 0.14 13.59
CA PHE A 118 1.33 0.22 14.87
C PHE A 118 0.00 -0.52 14.85
N LEU A 119 -0.81 -0.35 13.80
CA LEU A 119 -2.13 -0.96 13.74
C LEU A 119 -2.05 -2.48 13.55
N SER A 120 -1.16 -2.98 12.69
CA SER A 120 -1.02 -4.42 12.44
C SER A 120 -0.47 -5.16 13.66
N ASN A 121 0.56 -4.63 14.32
CA ASN A 121 1.11 -5.22 15.54
C ASN A 121 0.11 -5.14 16.71
N SER A 122 -0.65 -4.04 16.84
CA SER A 122 -1.71 -3.94 17.84
C SER A 122 -2.83 -4.96 17.58
N ALA A 123 -3.21 -5.15 16.32
CA ALA A 123 -4.20 -6.15 15.95
C ALA A 123 -3.70 -7.58 16.26
N PHE A 124 -2.46 -7.90 15.91
CA PHE A 124 -1.84 -9.18 16.30
C PHE A 124 -1.88 -9.37 17.82
N PHE A 125 -1.48 -8.37 18.60
CA PHE A 125 -1.48 -8.46 20.06
C PHE A 125 -2.88 -8.73 20.64
N VAL A 126 -3.91 -8.09 20.06
CA VAL A 126 -5.29 -8.19 20.57
C VAL A 126 -6.00 -9.46 20.08
N PHE A 127 -5.80 -9.86 18.82
CA PHE A 127 -6.61 -10.94 18.21
C PHE A 127 -5.86 -12.27 18.08
N ASP A 128 -4.58 -12.23 17.72
CA ASP A 128 -3.80 -13.44 17.42
C ASP A 128 -2.99 -13.91 18.61
N ASN A 129 -2.38 -12.99 19.37
CA ASN A 129 -1.55 -13.33 20.51
C ASN A 129 -2.30 -14.12 21.61
N PRO A 130 -3.60 -13.89 21.91
CA PRO A 130 -4.36 -14.73 22.84
C PRO A 130 -4.52 -16.19 22.36
N ILE A 131 -4.40 -16.44 21.07
CA ILE A 131 -4.51 -17.76 20.44
C ILE A 131 -3.15 -18.46 20.44
N TYR A 132 -2.11 -17.73 20.01
CA TYR A 132 -0.76 -18.31 19.83
C TYR A 132 0.11 -18.24 21.09
N HIS A 133 -0.27 -17.45 22.10
CA HIS A 133 0.47 -17.24 23.36
C HIS A 133 1.95 -16.87 23.16
N THR A 134 2.24 -16.07 22.11
CA THR A 134 3.60 -15.67 21.75
C THR A 134 4.20 -14.71 22.78
N TYR A 135 3.38 -13.82 23.32
CA TYR A 135 3.77 -12.79 24.31
C TYR A 135 2.79 -12.78 25.49
N THR A 136 3.22 -12.26 26.64
CA THR A 136 2.34 -12.02 27.78
C THR A 136 1.23 -11.00 27.43
N GLN A 137 0.04 -11.15 28.03
CA GLN A 137 -1.11 -10.25 27.77
C GLN A 137 -1.07 -9.04 28.71
N ASP A 138 0.06 -8.30 28.69
CA ASP A 138 0.31 -7.11 29.49
C ASP A 138 1.09 -6.05 28.67
N LEU A 139 1.45 -4.94 29.28
CA LEU A 139 2.20 -3.87 28.63
C LEU A 139 3.57 -4.37 28.12
N ASN A 140 4.24 -5.25 28.87
CA ASN A 140 5.54 -5.77 28.47
C ASN A 140 5.40 -6.65 27.21
N GLY A 141 4.38 -7.49 27.15
CA GLY A 141 4.08 -8.29 25.96
C GLY A 141 3.70 -7.44 24.75
N TYR A 142 2.95 -6.34 24.95
CA TYR A 142 2.67 -5.40 23.86
C TYR A 142 3.95 -4.72 23.34
N LEU A 143 4.81 -4.25 24.23
CA LEU A 143 6.10 -3.67 23.84
C LEU A 143 7.02 -4.69 23.16
N ALA A 144 6.99 -5.95 23.61
CA ALA A 144 7.72 -7.04 22.97
C ALA A 144 7.18 -7.33 21.55
N THR A 145 5.85 -7.28 21.35
CA THR A 145 5.22 -7.38 20.02
C THR A 145 5.72 -6.28 19.08
N LEU A 146 5.72 -5.02 19.54
CA LEU A 146 6.25 -3.92 18.75
C LEU A 146 7.75 -4.08 18.44
N ALA A 147 8.53 -4.49 19.42
CA ALA A 147 9.97 -4.72 19.25
C ALA A 147 10.24 -5.82 18.22
N GLY A 148 9.47 -6.92 18.26
CA GLY A 148 9.54 -8.00 17.26
C GLY A 148 9.19 -7.56 15.85
N GLY A 149 8.33 -6.55 15.71
CA GLY A 149 7.92 -5.97 14.43
C GLY A 149 8.93 -4.98 13.80
N LEU A 150 9.90 -4.45 14.57
CA LEU A 150 10.83 -3.41 14.08
C LEU A 150 11.65 -3.81 12.83
N PRO A 151 12.16 -5.04 12.67
CA PRO A 151 12.86 -5.42 11.46
C PRO A 151 11.98 -5.29 10.21
N PHE A 152 10.71 -5.65 10.33
CA PHE A 152 9.73 -5.57 9.24
C PHE A 152 9.35 -4.12 8.92
N LEU A 153 9.28 -3.23 9.91
CA LEU A 153 9.06 -1.81 9.71
C LEU A 153 10.17 -1.20 8.84
N LYS A 154 11.44 -1.53 9.09
CA LYS A 154 12.57 -1.04 8.30
C LYS A 154 12.42 -1.42 6.83
N THR A 155 12.14 -2.68 6.55
CA THR A 155 11.95 -3.18 5.17
C THR A 155 10.69 -2.55 4.53
N GLY A 156 9.60 -2.43 5.28
CA GLY A 156 8.37 -1.79 4.84
C GLY A 156 8.56 -0.33 4.44
N ILE A 157 9.22 0.49 5.26
CA ILE A 157 9.52 1.90 4.93
C ILE A 157 10.32 1.98 3.62
N LEU A 158 11.35 1.13 3.46
CA LEU A 158 12.14 1.10 2.24
C LEU A 158 11.28 0.74 1.02
N ALA A 159 10.45 -0.30 1.13
CA ALA A 159 9.54 -0.72 0.08
C ALA A 159 8.57 0.41 -0.30
N ASP A 160 7.95 1.04 0.68
CA ASP A 160 6.96 2.10 0.45
C ASP A 160 7.58 3.33 -0.22
N LEU A 161 8.80 3.70 0.15
CA LEU A 161 9.53 4.77 -0.52
C LEU A 161 9.89 4.40 -1.97
N VAL A 162 10.36 3.18 -2.21
CA VAL A 162 10.70 2.69 -3.56
C VAL A 162 9.45 2.63 -4.43
N TYR A 163 8.40 1.93 -3.97
CA TYR A 163 7.17 1.79 -4.76
C TYR A 163 6.44 3.11 -4.98
N SER A 164 6.38 3.99 -3.98
CA SER A 164 5.83 5.32 -4.17
C SER A 164 6.63 6.12 -5.18
N THR A 165 7.97 6.07 -5.13
CA THR A 165 8.82 6.76 -6.11
C THR A 165 8.58 6.23 -7.53
N VAL A 166 8.49 4.90 -7.69
CA VAL A 166 8.23 4.27 -8.99
C VAL A 166 6.85 4.65 -9.51
N LEU A 167 5.81 4.55 -8.68
CA LEU A 167 4.42 4.81 -9.09
C LEU A 167 4.20 6.29 -9.46
N PHE A 168 4.58 7.21 -8.57
CA PHE A 168 4.42 8.65 -8.81
C PHE A 168 5.35 9.14 -9.92
N GLY A 169 6.60 8.65 -9.96
CA GLY A 169 7.57 8.98 -10.98
C GLY A 169 7.15 8.51 -12.36
N SER A 170 6.74 7.25 -12.51
CA SER A 170 6.24 6.70 -13.77
C SER A 170 4.99 7.44 -14.24
N TYR A 171 4.06 7.73 -13.34
CA TYR A 171 2.88 8.49 -13.67
C TYR A 171 3.21 9.90 -14.16
N TYR A 172 4.12 10.60 -13.47
CA TYR A 172 4.59 11.94 -13.88
C TYR A 172 5.26 11.90 -15.27
N LEU A 173 6.15 10.94 -15.50
CA LEU A 173 6.83 10.80 -16.79
C LEU A 173 5.84 10.54 -17.93
N VAL A 174 4.90 9.61 -17.74
CA VAL A 174 3.88 9.32 -18.77
C VAL A 174 3.02 10.56 -19.03
N GLN A 175 2.60 11.29 -17.98
CA GLN A 175 1.85 12.54 -18.16
C GLN A 175 2.65 13.57 -18.94
N HIS A 176 3.91 13.75 -18.60
CA HIS A 176 4.77 14.73 -19.25
C HIS A 176 5.01 14.39 -20.73
N PHE A 177 5.40 13.17 -21.05
CA PHE A 177 5.77 12.79 -22.41
C PHE A 177 4.59 12.46 -23.32
N ALA A 178 3.51 11.85 -22.79
CA ALA A 178 2.38 11.43 -23.60
C ALA A 178 1.35 12.53 -23.86
N PHE A 179 1.21 13.50 -22.93
CA PHE A 179 0.14 14.50 -23.01
C PHE A 179 0.64 15.92 -23.27
N ASN A 180 1.85 16.32 -22.81
CA ASN A 180 2.36 17.66 -23.09
C ASN A 180 2.91 17.83 -24.51
N LYS A 181 3.31 16.76 -25.21
CA LYS A 181 3.71 16.83 -26.63
C LYS A 181 2.55 17.17 -27.58
N LYS A 182 1.30 16.95 -27.18
CA LYS A 182 0.12 17.31 -28.00
C LYS A 182 -0.22 18.80 -28.00
N ALA A 183 0.36 19.58 -27.09
CA ALA A 183 0.17 21.03 -27.05
C ALA A 183 1.21 21.82 -27.89
N ALA A 184 2.21 21.15 -28.45
CA ALA A 184 3.31 21.77 -29.22
C ALA A 184 3.28 21.36 -30.72
N ALA A 185 2.27 20.65 -31.17
CA ALA A 185 2.00 20.30 -32.58
C ALA A 185 0.63 20.82 -33.01
#